data_447f1609f8a0da9ff834f156b332e3f8
#
_entry.id   447f1609f8a0da9ff834f156b332e3f8
#
_cell.length_a   1.000
_cell.length_b   1.000
_cell.length_c   1.000
_cell.angle_alpha   90.00
_cell.angle_beta   90.00
_cell.angle_gamma   90.00
#
_symmetry.space_group_name_H-M   'P 1'
#
loop_
_entity.id
_entity.type
_entity.pdbx_description
1 polymer ?
#
loop_
_entity_poly.entity_id
_entity_poly.type
_entity_poly.pdbx_seq_one_letter_code
_entity_poly.pdbx_strand_id
1 'polypeptide(L)'
;MSSGRTFLNKSNAQKFNALYGENGSASKSFPKPGIRVPRLIDTYGVGRRVVVMEWIDGEKLTSGRDKSVSADDLHYVKLGIACTLSQLIETGVMHADPHGGNILKLPNGGLAYLDFGLVSTVPRQVRDGLVAAIALLIFSRNYAAVGRLFGELMLIPPEVLEDESEMRELERALEDAAEATLKFPENGGVPDVRFDQLLGALL
;
A
#
# COMPACT_ATOMS: atom_id res chain seq x y z
N MET A 1 -28.19 -7.28 7.06
CA MET A 1 -26.91 -7.13 6.29
C MET A 1 -25.67 -6.81 7.13
N SER A 2 -25.74 -6.57 8.46
CA SER A 2 -24.57 -6.20 9.29
C SER A 2 -23.75 -7.38 9.86
N SER A 3 -24.29 -8.59 9.90
CA SER A 3 -23.60 -9.73 10.52
C SER A 3 -22.41 -10.29 9.70
N GLY A 4 -22.40 -10.07 8.39
CA GLY A 4 -21.30 -10.50 7.52
C GLY A 4 -20.03 -9.66 7.71
N ARG A 5 -20.15 -8.37 7.91
CA ARG A 5 -18.99 -7.46 8.07
C ARG A 5 -18.15 -7.77 9.31
N THR A 6 -18.76 -8.12 10.42
CA THR A 6 -18.02 -8.39 11.67
C THR A 6 -17.21 -9.69 11.60
N PHE A 7 -17.74 -10.74 10.95
CA PHE A 7 -17.00 -11.96 10.69
C PHE A 7 -15.83 -11.74 9.73
N LEU A 8 -16.05 -10.98 8.66
CA LEU A 8 -15.01 -10.60 7.72
C LEU A 8 -13.90 -9.79 8.41
N ASN A 9 -14.27 -8.82 9.25
CA ASN A 9 -13.30 -8.00 9.98
C ASN A 9 -12.42 -8.86 10.91
N LYS A 10 -12.98 -9.84 11.63
CA LYS A 10 -12.20 -10.77 12.47
C LYS A 10 -11.22 -11.61 11.63
N SER A 11 -11.70 -12.25 10.58
CA SER A 11 -10.88 -13.10 9.70
C SER A 11 -9.78 -12.28 9.02
N ASN A 12 -10.12 -11.10 8.54
CA ASN A 12 -9.18 -10.18 7.91
C ASN A 12 -8.11 -9.70 8.89
N ALA A 13 -8.50 -9.30 10.11
CA ALA A 13 -7.56 -8.89 11.15
C ALA A 13 -6.59 -10.02 11.53
N GLN A 14 -7.08 -11.25 11.67
CA GLN A 14 -6.24 -12.41 11.94
C GLN A 14 -5.25 -12.67 10.80
N LYS A 15 -5.73 -12.65 9.54
CA LYS A 15 -4.90 -12.84 8.36
C LYS A 15 -3.83 -11.74 8.25
N PHE A 16 -4.23 -10.49 8.47
CA PHE A 16 -3.32 -9.35 8.40
C PHE A 16 -2.28 -9.39 9.54
N ASN A 17 -2.69 -9.75 10.75
CA ASN A 17 -1.79 -9.92 11.88
C ASN A 17 -0.77 -11.05 11.68
N ALA A 18 -1.18 -12.16 11.08
CA ALA A 18 -0.27 -13.26 10.76
C ALA A 18 0.81 -12.88 9.74
N LEU A 19 0.55 -11.89 8.88
CA LEU A 19 1.49 -11.40 7.88
C LEU A 19 2.34 -10.22 8.40
N TYR A 20 1.70 -9.22 9.00
CA TYR A 20 2.28 -7.90 9.28
C TYR A 20 2.38 -7.56 10.76
N GLY A 21 1.76 -8.34 11.65
CA GLY A 21 1.91 -8.16 13.08
C GLY A 21 3.35 -8.37 13.55
N GLU A 22 3.60 -8.13 14.83
CA GLU A 22 4.95 -8.12 15.44
C GLU A 22 5.77 -9.38 15.13
N ASN A 23 5.12 -10.56 15.05
CA ASN A 23 5.73 -11.85 14.68
C ASN A 23 5.27 -12.36 13.31
N GLY A 24 4.73 -11.47 12.48
CA GLY A 24 4.20 -11.84 11.17
C GLY A 24 5.27 -12.26 10.18
N SER A 25 4.90 -13.08 9.20
CA SER A 25 5.85 -13.62 8.20
C SER A 25 6.53 -12.52 7.37
N ALA A 26 5.81 -11.44 7.04
CA ALA A 26 6.33 -10.30 6.31
C ALA A 26 7.00 -9.24 7.21
N SER A 27 6.84 -9.32 8.53
CA SER A 27 7.36 -8.29 9.45
C SER A 27 8.89 -8.16 9.45
N LYS A 28 9.60 -9.17 8.96
CA LYS A 28 11.07 -9.16 8.86
C LYS A 28 11.59 -8.25 7.76
N SER A 29 10.76 -7.93 6.76
CA SER A 29 11.11 -7.07 5.62
C SER A 29 11.01 -5.58 5.94
N PHE A 30 10.44 -5.22 7.11
CA PHE A 30 10.25 -3.82 7.49
C PHE A 30 11.36 -3.27 8.37
N PRO A 31 11.65 -1.95 8.24
CA PRO A 31 12.47 -1.25 9.21
C PRO A 31 11.85 -1.36 10.61
N LYS A 32 12.68 -1.43 11.64
CA LYS A 32 12.20 -1.39 13.03
C LYS A 32 12.15 0.07 13.52
N PRO A 33 11.12 0.43 14.30
CA PRO A 33 9.93 -0.33 14.66
C PRO A 33 8.97 -0.46 13.48
N GLY A 34 8.35 -1.61 13.32
CA GLY A 34 7.55 -1.97 12.15
C GLY A 34 6.05 -1.63 12.26
N ILE A 35 5.26 -2.52 11.73
CA ILE A 35 3.80 -2.44 11.72
C ILE A 35 3.24 -3.19 12.95
N ARG A 36 2.23 -2.61 13.59
CA ARG A 36 1.44 -3.25 14.65
C ARG A 36 0.01 -3.45 14.19
N VAL A 37 -0.52 -4.60 14.55
CA VAL A 37 -1.92 -4.98 14.32
C VAL A 37 -2.52 -5.31 15.69
N PRO A 38 -3.69 -4.78 16.06
CA PRO A 38 -4.31 -5.09 17.33
C PRO A 38 -4.57 -6.58 17.47
N ARG A 39 -4.22 -7.14 18.60
CA ARG A 39 -4.54 -8.53 18.93
C ARG A 39 -6.04 -8.66 19.20
N LEU A 40 -6.68 -9.67 18.62
CA LEU A 40 -8.07 -9.99 18.92
C LEU A 40 -8.17 -10.67 20.28
N ILE A 41 -9.16 -10.26 21.09
CA ILE A 41 -9.41 -10.81 22.43
C ILE A 41 -10.65 -11.71 22.34
N ASP A 42 -10.40 -13.00 22.09
CA ASP A 42 -11.48 -13.97 21.90
C ASP A 42 -12.20 -14.37 23.20
N THR A 43 -11.62 -14.09 24.38
CA THR A 43 -12.13 -14.49 25.70
C THR A 43 -13.49 -13.86 26.03
N TYR A 44 -13.81 -12.71 25.48
CA TYR A 44 -15.07 -11.99 25.72
C TYR A 44 -16.18 -12.32 24.72
N GLY A 45 -15.97 -13.34 23.89
CA GLY A 45 -16.93 -13.76 22.88
C GLY A 45 -17.02 -12.77 21.71
N VAL A 46 -16.57 -13.17 20.56
CA VAL A 46 -16.81 -12.43 19.32
C VAL A 46 -18.24 -12.68 18.90
N GLY A 47 -19.12 -11.73 19.18
CA GLY A 47 -20.51 -11.77 18.72
C GLY A 47 -20.61 -11.49 17.22
N ARG A 48 -21.78 -11.76 16.64
CA ARG A 48 -22.06 -11.44 15.23
C ARG A 48 -21.89 -9.94 14.89
N ARG A 49 -21.83 -9.07 15.88
CA ARG A 49 -21.84 -7.60 15.70
C ARG A 49 -20.75 -6.87 16.48
N VAL A 50 -19.92 -7.57 17.24
CA VAL A 50 -18.92 -6.97 18.14
C VAL A 50 -17.60 -7.71 17.98
N VAL A 51 -16.52 -6.97 17.78
CA VAL A 51 -15.13 -7.46 17.83
C VAL A 51 -14.45 -6.76 18.99
N VAL A 52 -13.82 -7.53 19.87
CA VAL A 52 -13.00 -6.99 20.97
C VAL A 52 -11.54 -7.16 20.59
N MET A 53 -10.80 -6.08 20.64
CA MET A 53 -9.39 -6.06 20.29
C MET A 53 -8.57 -5.26 21.31
N GLU A 54 -7.28 -5.47 21.29
CA GLU A 54 -6.31 -4.74 22.08
C GLU A 54 -6.43 -3.23 21.80
N TRP A 55 -6.37 -2.44 22.86
CA TRP A 55 -6.21 -1.00 22.74
C TRP A 55 -4.78 -0.66 22.37
N ILE A 56 -4.59 0.17 21.38
CA ILE A 56 -3.27 0.67 20.97
C ILE A 56 -3.20 2.17 21.21
N ASP A 57 -2.27 2.60 22.03
CA ASP A 57 -1.98 4.01 22.24
C ASP A 57 -1.17 4.55 21.05
N GLY A 58 -1.67 5.63 20.45
CA GLY A 58 -1.04 6.28 19.30
C GLY A 58 -1.83 7.48 18.82
N GLU A 59 -1.23 8.29 17.99
CA GLU A 59 -1.84 9.44 17.35
C GLU A 59 -2.31 9.09 15.94
N LYS A 60 -3.49 9.59 15.53
CA LYS A 60 -3.95 9.41 14.15
C LYS A 60 -2.98 10.06 13.18
N LEU A 61 -2.70 9.38 12.08
CA LEU A 61 -1.77 9.89 11.06
C LEU A 61 -2.20 11.26 10.50
N THR A 62 -3.50 11.52 10.46
CA THR A 62 -4.10 12.79 9.98
C THR A 62 -4.55 13.70 11.11
N SER A 63 -4.08 13.51 12.34
CA SER A 63 -4.42 14.37 13.49
C SER A 63 -3.59 15.66 13.45
N GLY A 64 -4.13 16.69 12.83
CA GLY A 64 -3.59 18.05 12.86
C GLY A 64 -4.46 18.99 12.05
N ARG A 65 -4.69 20.20 12.56
CA ARG A 65 -5.39 21.26 11.81
C ARG A 65 -4.49 21.87 10.72
N ASP A 66 -3.18 21.62 10.82
CA ASP A 66 -2.19 22.06 9.86
C ASP A 66 -1.82 20.87 8.99
N LYS A 67 -2.16 20.95 7.70
CA LYS A 67 -1.94 19.89 6.71
C LYS A 67 -0.48 19.81 6.22
N SER A 68 0.43 20.54 6.86
CA SER A 68 1.84 20.46 6.49
C SER A 68 2.46 19.17 7.04
N VAL A 69 2.94 18.32 6.14
CA VAL A 69 3.73 17.14 6.51
C VAL A 69 5.07 17.63 7.07
N SER A 70 5.34 17.33 8.34
CA SER A 70 6.62 17.67 8.95
C SER A 70 7.71 16.70 8.48
N ALA A 71 8.98 17.11 8.63
CA ALA A 71 10.11 16.22 8.36
C ALA A 71 10.06 14.94 9.23
N ASP A 72 9.47 15.03 10.42
CA ASP A 72 9.27 13.90 11.35
C ASP A 72 8.24 12.90 10.82
N ASP A 73 7.28 13.36 10.00
CA ASP A 73 6.25 12.48 9.40
C ASP A 73 6.78 11.66 8.22
N LEU A 74 7.90 12.06 7.60
CA LEU A 74 8.48 11.37 6.45
C LEU A 74 8.82 9.90 6.76
N HIS A 75 9.26 9.60 8.00
CA HIS A 75 9.52 8.23 8.43
C HIS A 75 8.24 7.38 8.37
N TYR A 76 7.12 7.88 8.86
CA TYR A 76 5.84 7.18 8.86
C TYR A 76 5.31 6.97 7.44
N VAL A 77 5.48 7.96 6.56
CA VAL A 77 5.13 7.84 5.15
C VAL A 77 5.94 6.73 4.48
N LYS A 78 7.26 6.71 4.67
CA LYS A 78 8.14 5.66 4.14
C LYS A 78 7.73 4.27 4.64
N LEU A 79 7.42 4.15 5.93
CA LEU A 79 6.97 2.89 6.54
C LEU A 79 5.62 2.45 5.97
N GLY A 80 4.67 3.38 5.79
CA GLY A 80 3.37 3.12 5.16
C GLY A 80 3.50 2.67 3.71
N ILE A 81 4.34 3.33 2.92
CA ILE A 81 4.63 2.94 1.53
C ILE A 81 5.27 1.56 1.49
N ALA A 82 6.29 1.30 2.31
CA ALA A 82 6.93 -0.02 2.37
C ALA A 82 5.93 -1.12 2.72
N CYS A 83 5.02 -0.85 3.68
CA CYS A 83 3.95 -1.79 4.04
C CYS A 83 2.99 -2.04 2.87
N THR A 84 2.56 -0.99 2.17
CA THR A 84 1.65 -1.11 1.03
C THR A 84 2.30 -1.87 -0.13
N LEU A 85 3.57 -1.60 -0.42
CA LEU A 85 4.31 -2.34 -1.44
C LEU A 85 4.48 -3.83 -1.10
N SER A 86 4.78 -4.15 0.16
CA SER A 86 4.84 -5.54 0.60
C SER A 86 3.47 -6.23 0.49
N GLN A 87 2.39 -5.53 0.84
CA GLN A 87 1.02 -6.04 0.65
C GLN A 87 0.73 -6.34 -0.82
N LEU A 88 1.10 -5.43 -1.70
CA LEU A 88 0.83 -5.55 -3.14
C LEU A 88 1.72 -6.61 -3.80
N ILE A 89 3.02 -6.60 -3.54
CA ILE A 89 4.00 -7.36 -4.31
C ILE A 89 4.35 -8.70 -3.64
N GLU A 90 4.59 -8.71 -2.32
CA GLU A 90 5.08 -9.90 -1.63
C GLU A 90 3.95 -10.85 -1.23
N THR A 91 2.95 -10.34 -0.50
CA THR A 91 1.91 -11.20 0.10
C THR A 91 0.64 -11.26 -0.72
N GLY A 92 0.31 -10.20 -1.45
CA GLY A 92 -0.94 -10.03 -2.17
C GLY A 92 -2.16 -9.83 -1.25
N VAL A 93 -1.96 -9.62 0.04
CA VAL A 93 -3.04 -9.33 1.00
C VAL A 93 -3.02 -7.85 1.33
N MET A 94 -3.95 -7.11 0.73
CA MET A 94 -4.00 -5.67 0.84
C MET A 94 -5.08 -5.20 1.82
N HIS A 95 -4.71 -4.26 2.66
CA HIS A 95 -5.67 -3.39 3.33
C HIS A 95 -6.24 -2.42 2.28
N ALA A 96 -7.51 -2.59 1.94
CA ALA A 96 -8.09 -1.86 0.81
C ALA A 96 -8.63 -0.46 1.19
N ASP A 97 -8.53 -0.08 2.45
CA ASP A 97 -8.96 1.23 2.96
C ASP A 97 -7.98 1.81 4.01
N PRO A 98 -6.70 2.06 3.64
CA PRO A 98 -5.66 2.49 4.56
C PRO A 98 -5.68 4.01 4.80
N HIS A 99 -6.86 4.59 5.01
CA HIS A 99 -6.95 6.04 5.25
C HIS A 99 -6.36 6.42 6.62
N GLY A 100 -5.89 7.66 6.76
CA GLY A 100 -5.19 8.15 7.94
C GLY A 100 -5.99 8.10 9.25
N GLY A 101 -7.33 7.93 9.19
CA GLY A 101 -8.19 7.68 10.35
C GLY A 101 -8.07 6.27 10.93
N ASN A 102 -7.61 5.29 10.11
CA ASN A 102 -7.41 3.89 10.46
C ASN A 102 -5.95 3.54 10.73
N ILE A 103 -5.06 4.54 10.69
CA ILE A 103 -3.63 4.37 10.92
C ILE A 103 -3.21 5.27 12.09
N LEU A 104 -2.48 4.69 13.05
CA LEU A 104 -1.90 5.42 14.17
C LEU A 104 -0.37 5.49 14.03
N LYS A 105 0.19 6.66 14.35
CA LYS A 105 1.61 6.83 14.66
C LYS A 105 1.85 6.34 16.09
N LEU A 106 2.78 5.42 16.27
CA LEU A 106 3.13 4.88 17.58
C LEU A 106 4.26 5.68 18.23
N PRO A 107 4.30 5.77 19.58
CA PRO A 107 5.38 6.48 20.30
C PRO A 107 6.77 5.93 20.00
N ASN A 108 6.88 4.66 19.60
CA ASN A 108 8.15 4.02 19.24
C ASN A 108 8.55 4.25 17.77
N GLY A 109 7.81 5.05 17.02
CA GLY A 109 8.06 5.33 15.60
C GLY A 109 7.44 4.33 14.62
N GLY A 110 6.70 3.33 15.08
CA GLY A 110 5.96 2.39 14.22
C GLY A 110 4.60 2.93 13.77
N LEU A 111 3.92 2.15 12.93
CA LEU A 111 2.53 2.39 12.53
C LEU A 111 1.63 1.27 13.05
N ALA A 112 0.38 1.61 13.43
CA ALA A 112 -0.64 0.61 13.71
C ALA A 112 -1.82 0.74 12.74
N TYR A 113 -2.28 -0.39 12.21
CA TYR A 113 -3.49 -0.49 11.40
C TYR A 113 -4.64 -1.00 12.25
N LEU A 114 -5.81 -0.34 12.21
CA LEU A 114 -6.90 -0.57 13.16
C LEU A 114 -8.14 -1.24 12.57
N ASP A 115 -8.56 -0.87 11.37
CA ASP A 115 -9.79 -1.38 10.76
C ASP A 115 -9.47 -2.33 9.59
N PHE A 116 -10.03 -3.53 9.64
CA PHE A 116 -9.83 -4.59 8.65
C PHE A 116 -11.14 -4.97 7.95
N GLY A 117 -12.09 -4.04 7.92
CA GLY A 117 -13.37 -4.22 7.24
C GLY A 117 -13.24 -4.48 5.74
N LEU A 118 -12.21 -3.91 5.13
CA LEU A 118 -11.89 -4.06 3.71
C LEU A 118 -10.46 -4.57 3.54
N VAL A 119 -10.34 -5.87 3.32
CA VAL A 119 -9.08 -6.53 2.94
C VAL A 119 -9.33 -7.29 1.65
N SER A 120 -8.52 -7.03 0.64
CA SER A 120 -8.57 -7.69 -0.66
C SER A 120 -7.38 -8.61 -0.88
N THR A 121 -7.51 -9.50 -1.86
CA THR A 121 -6.40 -10.36 -2.27
C THR A 121 -6.08 -10.09 -3.72
N VAL A 122 -4.82 -9.75 -4.00
CA VAL A 122 -4.28 -9.51 -5.34
C VAL A 122 -3.80 -10.85 -5.91
N PRO A 123 -4.31 -11.31 -7.05
CA PRO A 123 -3.87 -12.54 -7.70
C PRO A 123 -2.37 -12.55 -7.98
N ARG A 124 -1.73 -13.72 -7.89
CA ARG A 124 -0.29 -13.84 -8.13
C ARG A 124 0.11 -13.33 -9.51
N GLN A 125 -0.67 -13.64 -10.54
CA GLN A 125 -0.40 -13.19 -11.91
C GLN A 125 -0.32 -11.66 -11.99
N VAL A 126 -1.23 -10.95 -11.32
CA VAL A 126 -1.22 -9.47 -11.28
C VAL A 126 0.03 -8.97 -10.55
N ARG A 127 0.42 -9.60 -9.43
CA ARG A 127 1.63 -9.22 -8.69
C ARG A 127 2.90 -9.41 -9.51
N ASP A 128 3.05 -10.57 -10.13
CA ASP A 128 4.20 -10.90 -10.97
C ASP A 128 4.27 -9.92 -12.17
N GLY A 129 3.12 -9.56 -12.76
CA GLY A 129 3.04 -8.56 -13.82
C GLY A 129 3.38 -7.14 -13.35
N LEU A 130 2.95 -6.74 -12.15
CA LEU A 130 3.35 -5.44 -11.59
C LEU A 130 4.86 -5.36 -11.34
N VAL A 131 5.49 -6.44 -10.87
CA VAL A 131 6.96 -6.50 -10.74
C VAL A 131 7.64 -6.36 -12.10
N ALA A 132 7.12 -7.04 -13.13
CA ALA A 132 7.63 -6.93 -14.49
C ALA A 132 7.45 -5.50 -15.04
N ALA A 133 6.29 -4.86 -14.78
CA ALA A 133 6.06 -3.48 -15.18
C ALA A 133 7.04 -2.50 -14.53
N ILE A 134 7.32 -2.66 -13.23
CA ILE A 134 8.31 -1.88 -12.50
C ILE A 134 9.71 -2.09 -13.11
N ALA A 135 10.08 -3.33 -13.43
CA ALA A 135 11.37 -3.62 -14.06
C ALA A 135 11.48 -2.97 -15.45
N LEU A 136 10.44 -3.06 -16.28
CA LEU A 136 10.39 -2.40 -17.60
C LEU A 136 10.51 -0.87 -17.47
N LEU A 137 9.85 -0.28 -16.49
CA LEU A 137 9.89 1.16 -16.24
C LEU A 137 11.27 1.61 -15.76
N ILE A 138 11.86 0.90 -14.81
CA ILE A 138 13.12 1.30 -14.18
C ILE A 138 14.33 1.04 -15.10
N PHE A 139 14.42 -0.15 -15.67
CA PHE A 139 15.62 -0.57 -16.38
C PHE A 139 15.58 -0.31 -17.88
N SER A 140 14.38 -0.34 -18.49
CA SER A 140 14.21 -0.20 -19.93
C SER A 140 13.57 1.11 -20.34
N ARG A 141 12.91 1.84 -19.43
CA ARG A 141 12.07 3.03 -19.73
C ARG A 141 11.11 2.75 -20.91
N ASN A 142 10.59 1.54 -20.97
CA ASN A 142 9.73 1.12 -22.06
C ASN A 142 8.26 1.26 -21.67
N TYR A 143 7.76 2.48 -21.71
CA TYR A 143 6.39 2.83 -21.30
C TYR A 143 5.32 2.14 -22.15
N ALA A 144 5.61 1.94 -23.44
CA ALA A 144 4.74 1.20 -24.35
C ALA A 144 4.56 -0.27 -23.91
N ALA A 145 5.64 -0.92 -23.47
CA ALA A 145 5.55 -2.29 -22.94
C ALA A 145 4.83 -2.35 -21.61
N VAL A 146 5.00 -1.34 -20.74
CA VAL A 146 4.25 -1.21 -19.47
C VAL A 146 2.75 -1.06 -19.74
N GLY A 147 2.35 -0.20 -20.69
CA GLY A 147 0.96 -0.02 -21.08
C GLY A 147 0.32 -1.31 -21.58
N ARG A 148 0.99 -2.03 -22.48
CA ARG A 148 0.52 -3.34 -22.96
C ARG A 148 0.36 -4.37 -21.84
N LEU A 149 1.34 -4.44 -20.94
CA LEU A 149 1.29 -5.34 -19.79
C LEU A 149 0.12 -5.01 -18.86
N PHE A 150 -0.18 -3.73 -18.63
CA PHE A 150 -1.34 -3.32 -17.86
C PHE A 150 -2.66 -3.77 -18.52
N GLY A 151 -2.71 -3.79 -19.85
CA GLY A 151 -3.83 -4.37 -20.57
C GLY A 151 -3.97 -5.87 -20.39
N GLU A 152 -2.87 -6.62 -20.51
CA GLU A 152 -2.85 -8.07 -20.28
C GLU A 152 -3.29 -8.44 -18.85
N LEU A 153 -2.99 -7.58 -17.88
CA LEU A 153 -3.40 -7.73 -16.49
C LEU A 153 -4.82 -7.23 -16.20
N MET A 154 -5.54 -6.74 -17.23
CA MET A 154 -6.88 -6.13 -17.12
C MET A 154 -6.91 -4.94 -16.14
N LEU A 155 -5.82 -4.20 -16.03
CA LEU A 155 -5.71 -2.99 -15.21
C LEU A 155 -6.18 -1.74 -15.95
N ILE A 156 -6.26 -1.80 -17.28
CA ILE A 156 -6.83 -0.77 -18.15
C ILE A 156 -7.90 -1.38 -19.06
N PRO A 157 -8.92 -0.60 -19.44
CA PRO A 157 -9.98 -1.09 -20.32
C PRO A 157 -9.44 -1.53 -21.68
N PRO A 158 -10.04 -2.58 -22.31
CA PRO A 158 -9.63 -3.04 -23.63
C PRO A 158 -9.72 -1.97 -24.72
N GLU A 159 -10.66 -1.05 -24.61
CA GLU A 159 -10.90 0.04 -25.55
C GLU A 159 -9.67 0.96 -25.67
N VAL A 160 -8.96 1.18 -24.57
CA VAL A 160 -7.70 1.97 -24.54
C VAL A 160 -6.60 1.26 -25.32
N LEU A 161 -6.55 -0.09 -25.27
CA LEU A 161 -5.54 -0.87 -25.99
C LEU A 161 -5.76 -0.89 -27.50
N GLU A 162 -6.99 -0.74 -27.94
CA GLU A 162 -7.38 -0.76 -29.36
C GLU A 162 -7.23 0.63 -30.01
N ASP A 163 -7.17 1.70 -29.23
CA ASP A 163 -6.99 3.08 -29.70
C ASP A 163 -5.52 3.52 -29.57
N GLU A 164 -4.86 3.70 -30.71
CA GLU A 164 -3.47 4.17 -30.75
C GLU A 164 -3.28 5.57 -30.15
N SER A 165 -4.29 6.43 -30.15
CA SER A 165 -4.20 7.76 -29.57
C SER A 165 -4.21 7.69 -28.04
N GLU A 166 -5.12 6.91 -27.48
CA GLU A 166 -5.22 6.67 -26.02
C GLU A 166 -3.98 5.94 -25.49
N MET A 167 -3.45 4.96 -26.23
CA MET A 167 -2.21 4.30 -25.87
C MET A 167 -1.02 5.28 -25.83
N ARG A 168 -0.90 6.19 -26.80
CA ARG A 168 0.15 7.21 -26.78
C ARG A 168 -0.01 8.20 -25.62
N GLU A 169 -1.25 8.53 -25.27
CA GLU A 169 -1.54 9.38 -24.11
C GLU A 169 -1.17 8.68 -22.80
N LEU A 170 -1.50 7.39 -22.66
CA LEU A 170 -1.09 6.57 -21.52
C LEU A 170 0.44 6.48 -21.41
N GLU A 171 1.15 6.26 -22.51
CA GLU A 171 2.61 6.21 -22.54
C GLU A 171 3.24 7.52 -22.04
N ARG A 172 2.72 8.66 -22.50
CA ARG A 172 3.17 9.99 -22.04
C ARG A 172 2.88 10.19 -20.55
N ALA A 173 1.68 9.82 -20.10
CA ALA A 173 1.32 9.94 -18.68
C ALA A 173 2.21 9.07 -17.79
N LEU A 174 2.59 7.87 -18.23
CA LEU A 174 3.53 7.00 -17.53
C LEU A 174 4.94 7.59 -17.49
N GLU A 175 5.40 8.18 -18.60
CA GLU A 175 6.69 8.87 -18.69
C GLU A 175 6.74 10.08 -17.75
N ASP A 176 5.74 10.97 -17.85
CA ASP A 176 5.62 12.17 -17.00
C ASP A 176 5.57 11.79 -15.51
N ALA A 177 4.81 10.77 -15.16
CA ALA A 177 4.72 10.28 -13.79
C ALA A 177 6.06 9.69 -13.29
N ALA A 178 6.77 8.95 -14.14
CA ALA A 178 8.08 8.41 -13.81
C ALA A 178 9.11 9.52 -13.61
N GLU A 179 9.15 10.52 -14.49
CA GLU A 179 10.08 11.66 -14.38
C GLU A 179 9.78 12.54 -13.17
N ALA A 180 8.51 12.72 -12.83
CA ALA A 180 8.11 13.47 -11.64
C ALA A 180 8.50 12.75 -10.33
N THR A 181 8.42 11.42 -10.29
CA THR A 181 8.56 10.66 -9.04
C THR A 181 9.91 10.00 -8.84
N LEU A 182 10.64 9.75 -9.94
CA LEU A 182 11.90 9.03 -9.93
C LEU A 182 13.06 9.93 -10.40
N LYS A 183 14.18 9.85 -9.68
CA LYS A 183 15.43 10.48 -10.10
C LYS A 183 16.36 9.40 -10.67
N PHE A 184 16.41 9.33 -11.99
CA PHE A 184 17.28 8.37 -12.68
C PHE A 184 18.74 8.82 -12.62
N PRO A 185 19.68 7.95 -12.21
CA PRO A 185 21.10 8.26 -12.25
C PRO A 185 21.62 8.30 -13.70
N GLU A 186 22.55 9.22 -13.99
CA GLU A 186 23.13 9.39 -15.34
C GLU A 186 23.86 8.14 -15.85
N ASN A 187 24.44 7.36 -14.95
CA ASN A 187 25.22 6.15 -15.28
C ASN A 187 24.39 4.86 -15.29
N GLY A 188 23.06 4.97 -15.29
CA GLY A 188 22.17 3.83 -15.15
C GLY A 188 22.10 3.31 -13.70
N GLY A 189 21.19 2.38 -13.43
CA GLY A 189 20.96 1.80 -12.11
C GLY A 189 19.54 2.05 -11.59
N VAL A 190 19.32 1.76 -10.31
CA VAL A 190 18.03 1.93 -9.66
C VAL A 190 17.82 3.41 -9.36
N PRO A 191 16.71 4.01 -9.80
CA PRO A 191 16.42 5.42 -9.52
C PRO A 191 16.08 5.64 -8.04
N ASP A 192 16.39 6.84 -7.56
CA ASP A 192 15.91 7.31 -6.25
C ASP A 192 14.47 7.81 -6.35
N VAL A 193 13.67 7.53 -5.33
CA VAL A 193 12.30 8.04 -5.26
C VAL A 193 12.28 9.46 -4.70
N ARG A 194 11.66 10.38 -5.42
CA ARG A 194 11.46 11.79 -5.00
C ARG A 194 10.28 11.89 -4.04
N PHE A 195 10.50 11.52 -2.79
CA PHE A 195 9.45 11.53 -1.77
C PHE A 195 8.86 12.92 -1.49
N ASP A 196 9.65 13.98 -1.65
CA ASP A 196 9.24 15.36 -1.54
C ASP A 196 8.15 15.75 -2.56
N GLN A 197 8.30 15.29 -3.79
CA GLN A 197 7.34 15.55 -4.86
C GLN A 197 6.08 14.67 -4.72
N LEU A 198 6.24 13.41 -4.30
CA LEU A 198 5.10 12.53 -4.01
C LEU A 198 4.20 13.09 -2.92
N LEU A 199 4.77 13.69 -1.87
CA LEU A 199 4.02 14.32 -0.79
C LEU A 199 3.28 15.58 -1.26
N GLY A 200 3.90 16.38 -2.14
CA GLY A 200 3.25 17.58 -2.71
C GLY A 200 2.08 17.26 -3.65
N ALA A 201 2.05 16.09 -4.26
CA ALA A 201 0.96 15.65 -5.13
C ALA A 201 -0.22 15.00 -4.36
N LEU A 202 -0.01 14.62 -3.09
CA LEU A 202 -1.02 13.98 -2.22
C LEU A 202 -1.72 14.98 -1.27
N LEU A 203 -1.27 16.24 -1.23
CA LEU A 203 -1.81 17.35 -0.42
C LEU A 203 -2.57 18.36 -1.28
#